data_4701b4e5f92aa4bf3fd7f3a1561612d3
#
_entry.id   4701b4e5f92aa4bf3fd7f3a1561612d3
#
_cell.length_a   1.000
_cell.length_b   1.000
_cell.length_c   1.000
_cell.angle_alpha   90.00
_cell.angle_beta   90.00
_cell.angle_gamma   90.00
#
_symmetry.space_group_name_H-M   'P 1'
#
loop_
_entity.id
_entity.type
_entity.pdbx_description
1 polymer ?
#
loop_
_entity_poly.entity_id
_entity_poly.type
_entity_poly.pdbx_seq_one_letter_code
_entity_poly.pdbx_strand_id
1 'polypeptide(L)'
;MRIAVKRMCGAAAALAVACMASGVTAHPPSVSRVPQQVGELEDVITMRLEGSVVVDPAGKVVSHTLDTKLDENLAGLVRKAVAAWTFTPPVIDGNPATVRSKMWITLAGRELASGYEVRIDNVNFYNPPDPKNAAAPDKPRIQLTSIKPSPKYPKYNVNGGITLLVRFSPDGEVADVAATQCSLYFAGGRATDKVAACQAMISNATSAVRKWRATVPAELARAPGGLTGTLPFQYIGLQGAELVAASGEPGQWRRESRTRYAEPAWRDDGTQRVGSSDVADGALRTASTPLRLNAGAIGKVL
;
A
#
# COMPACT_ATOMS: atom_id res chain seq x y z
N MET A 1 13.10 -29.54 92.56
CA MET A 1 12.84 -28.12 92.32
C MET A 1 11.97 -28.03 91.09
N ARG A 2 10.68 -27.78 91.22
CA ARG A 2 9.68 -27.77 90.13
C ARG A 2 9.47 -26.33 89.70
N ILE A 3 9.61 -26.05 88.45
CA ILE A 3 9.20 -24.76 87.85
C ILE A 3 8.17 -25.06 86.76
N ALA A 4 6.99 -24.54 86.95
CA ALA A 4 5.87 -24.63 86.01
C ALA A 4 6.01 -23.60 84.93
N VAL A 5 5.81 -24.00 83.67
CA VAL A 5 5.73 -23.11 82.55
C VAL A 5 4.30 -23.06 82.01
N LYS A 6 3.73 -21.88 82.03
CA LYS A 6 2.38 -21.53 81.64
C LYS A 6 2.26 -21.61 80.12
N ARG A 7 1.27 -22.30 79.61
CA ARG A 7 0.87 -22.29 78.17
C ARG A 7 0.11 -20.98 77.89
N MET A 8 0.59 -20.18 76.93
CA MET A 8 -0.21 -19.11 76.32
C MET A 8 -0.72 -19.63 74.97
N CYS A 9 -2.04 -19.63 74.76
CA CYS A 9 -2.71 -19.85 73.53
C CYS A 9 -2.55 -18.56 72.64
N GLY A 10 -1.87 -18.68 71.54
CA GLY A 10 -1.84 -17.66 70.49
C GLY A 10 -2.83 -18.01 69.39
N ALA A 11 -3.82 -17.18 69.20
CA ALA A 11 -4.78 -17.25 68.08
C ALA A 11 -4.10 -16.93 66.77
N ALA A 12 -4.07 -17.87 65.83
CA ALA A 12 -3.61 -17.65 64.45
C ALA A 12 -4.77 -17.05 63.64
N ALA A 13 -4.67 -15.77 63.29
CA ALA A 13 -5.56 -15.14 62.35
C ALA A 13 -5.12 -15.52 60.93
N ALA A 14 -5.93 -16.32 60.24
CA ALA A 14 -5.73 -16.63 58.81
C ALA A 14 -6.19 -15.44 57.99
N LEU A 15 -5.24 -14.70 57.40
CA LEU A 15 -5.50 -13.71 56.35
C LEU A 15 -5.75 -14.48 55.04
N ALA A 16 -7.01 -14.54 54.60
CA ALA A 16 -7.38 -14.95 53.24
C ALA A 16 -7.08 -13.80 52.26
N VAL A 17 -5.99 -13.92 51.52
CA VAL A 17 -5.70 -13.02 50.38
C VAL A 17 -6.60 -13.45 49.24
N ALA A 18 -7.68 -12.71 48.99
CA ALA A 18 -8.52 -12.85 47.83
C ALA A 18 -7.75 -12.24 46.63
N CYS A 19 -7.13 -13.06 45.77
CA CYS A 19 -6.65 -12.68 44.46
C CYS A 19 -7.86 -12.31 43.58
N MET A 20 -8.20 -11.03 43.54
CA MET A 20 -9.08 -10.52 42.51
C MET A 20 -8.33 -10.57 41.17
N ALA A 21 -8.57 -11.59 40.36
CA ALA A 21 -8.17 -11.62 38.96
C ALA A 21 -8.96 -10.50 38.23
N SER A 22 -8.33 -9.34 38.09
CA SER A 22 -8.84 -8.28 37.20
C SER A 22 -8.80 -8.81 35.80
N GLY A 23 -9.91 -9.34 35.31
CA GLY A 23 -10.10 -9.68 33.90
C GLY A 23 -9.94 -8.39 33.08
N VAL A 24 -8.79 -8.23 32.48
CA VAL A 24 -8.58 -7.22 31.42
C VAL A 24 -9.42 -7.70 30.23
N THR A 25 -10.65 -7.26 30.16
CA THR A 25 -11.45 -7.35 28.94
C THR A 25 -10.72 -6.51 27.88
N ALA A 26 -10.00 -7.19 27.00
CA ALA A 26 -9.45 -6.57 25.81
C ALA A 26 -10.63 -6.01 25.01
N HIS A 27 -10.84 -4.69 25.09
CA HIS A 27 -11.77 -4.01 24.19
C HIS A 27 -11.26 -4.24 22.77
N PRO A 28 -12.13 -4.66 21.83
CA PRO A 28 -11.73 -4.69 20.43
C PRO A 28 -11.23 -3.29 20.05
N PRO A 29 -10.13 -3.19 19.31
CA PRO A 29 -9.54 -1.91 18.96
C PRO A 29 -10.63 -1.06 18.30
N SER A 30 -10.94 0.08 18.89
CA SER A 30 -11.88 1.03 18.32
C SER A 30 -11.32 1.50 17.00
N VAL A 31 -11.91 1.03 15.89
CA VAL A 31 -11.53 1.47 14.55
C VAL A 31 -11.63 2.99 14.53
N SER A 32 -10.49 3.65 14.46
CA SER A 32 -10.41 5.10 14.48
C SER A 32 -11.25 5.66 13.33
N ARG A 33 -12.32 6.36 13.67
CA ARG A 33 -13.17 7.11 12.72
C ARG A 33 -12.66 8.52 12.49
N VAL A 34 -11.36 8.76 12.68
CA VAL A 34 -10.78 10.08 12.38
C VAL A 34 -11.04 10.34 10.91
N PRO A 35 -11.74 11.41 10.55
CA PRO A 35 -11.92 11.80 9.15
C PRO A 35 -10.54 11.97 8.54
N GLN A 36 -10.26 11.20 7.49
CA GLN A 36 -8.99 11.28 6.79
C GLN A 36 -8.92 12.62 6.06
N GLN A 37 -7.84 13.35 6.25
CA GLN A 37 -7.66 14.63 5.58
C GLN A 37 -7.63 14.42 4.07
N VAL A 38 -8.54 15.07 3.37
CA VAL A 38 -8.69 15.00 1.92
C VAL A 38 -7.70 15.97 1.30
N GLY A 39 -6.89 15.50 0.37
CA GLY A 39 -6.03 16.34 -0.44
C GLY A 39 -6.83 17.10 -1.51
N GLU A 40 -6.15 18.00 -2.18
CA GLU A 40 -6.74 18.76 -3.28
C GLU A 40 -7.05 17.87 -4.49
N LEU A 41 -8.14 18.18 -5.20
CA LEU A 41 -8.47 17.54 -6.47
C LEU A 41 -7.53 18.06 -7.55
N GLU A 42 -6.79 17.16 -8.18
CA GLU A 42 -5.81 17.47 -9.23
C GLU A 42 -6.24 16.81 -10.55
N ASP A 43 -6.38 17.60 -11.60
CA ASP A 43 -6.57 17.09 -12.98
C ASP A 43 -5.18 16.90 -13.61
N VAL A 44 -4.86 15.67 -13.99
CA VAL A 44 -3.54 15.29 -14.53
C VAL A 44 -3.69 14.32 -15.70
N ILE A 45 -2.62 14.19 -16.48
CA ILE A 45 -2.43 13.03 -17.34
C ILE A 45 -1.41 12.10 -16.69
N THR A 46 -1.64 10.80 -16.77
CA THR A 46 -0.71 9.79 -16.23
C THR A 46 -0.31 8.78 -17.30
N MET A 47 0.89 8.26 -17.20
CA MET A 47 1.40 7.19 -18.05
C MET A 47 2.14 6.18 -17.19
N ARG A 48 1.85 4.89 -17.36
CA ARG A 48 2.59 3.81 -16.74
C ARG A 48 3.71 3.34 -17.66
N LEU A 49 4.88 3.15 -17.07
CA LEU A 49 6.06 2.57 -17.71
C LEU A 49 6.47 1.28 -17.02
N GLU A 50 7.01 0.36 -17.77
CA GLU A 50 7.55 -0.90 -17.27
C GLU A 50 9.05 -0.95 -17.54
N GLY A 51 9.78 -1.60 -16.65
CA GLY A 51 11.21 -1.74 -16.78
C GLY A 51 11.82 -2.63 -15.71
N SER A 52 13.12 -2.59 -15.61
CA SER A 52 13.87 -3.26 -14.56
C SER A 52 15.01 -2.41 -14.04
N VAL A 53 15.43 -2.68 -12.80
CA VAL A 53 16.55 -2.01 -12.15
C VAL A 53 17.43 -3.04 -11.45
N VAL A 54 18.73 -2.81 -11.44
CA VAL A 54 19.72 -3.53 -10.65
C VAL A 54 20.37 -2.54 -9.69
N VAL A 55 20.31 -2.85 -8.41
CA VAL A 55 20.85 -2.02 -7.33
C VAL A 55 21.97 -2.78 -6.64
N ASP A 56 23.12 -2.14 -6.45
CA ASP A 56 24.28 -2.70 -5.80
C ASP A 56 24.13 -2.74 -4.26
N PRO A 57 25.05 -3.39 -3.53
CA PRO A 57 25.02 -3.44 -2.06
C PRO A 57 25.15 -2.07 -1.37
N ALA A 58 25.62 -1.03 -2.08
CA ALA A 58 25.68 0.34 -1.57
C ALA A 58 24.39 1.15 -1.82
N GLY A 59 23.39 0.54 -2.47
CA GLY A 59 22.12 1.19 -2.79
C GLY A 59 22.17 2.07 -4.04
N LYS A 60 23.14 1.89 -4.94
CA LYS A 60 23.26 2.62 -6.19
C LYS A 60 22.70 1.81 -7.37
N VAL A 61 22.09 2.49 -8.33
CA VAL A 61 21.67 1.86 -9.59
C VAL A 61 22.89 1.57 -10.44
N VAL A 62 23.12 0.29 -10.76
CA VAL A 62 24.21 -0.16 -11.63
C VAL A 62 23.73 -0.45 -13.05
N SER A 63 22.48 -0.81 -13.23
CA SER A 63 21.85 -0.92 -14.55
C SER A 63 20.34 -0.79 -14.45
N HIS A 64 19.70 -0.37 -15.55
CA HIS A 64 18.27 -0.33 -15.68
C HIS A 64 17.83 -0.49 -17.14
N THR A 65 16.58 -0.92 -17.35
CA THR A 65 15.92 -0.96 -18.65
C THR A 65 14.56 -0.29 -18.56
N LEU A 66 14.10 0.29 -19.68
CA LEU A 66 12.71 0.64 -19.89
C LEU A 66 12.19 -0.30 -20.99
N ASP A 67 11.21 -1.12 -20.62
CA ASP A 67 10.62 -2.12 -21.52
C ASP A 67 9.50 -1.46 -22.35
N THR A 68 8.94 -0.34 -21.85
CA THR A 68 7.91 0.45 -22.53
C THR A 68 8.52 1.31 -23.64
N LYS A 69 7.91 1.25 -24.83
CA LYS A 69 8.30 2.11 -25.96
C LYS A 69 7.81 3.53 -25.71
N LEU A 70 8.72 4.50 -25.78
CA LEU A 70 8.48 5.92 -25.56
C LEU A 70 9.08 6.75 -26.69
N ASP A 71 8.64 8.03 -26.77
CA ASP A 71 9.41 9.05 -27.46
C ASP A 71 10.82 9.17 -26.86
N GLU A 72 11.84 9.36 -27.71
CA GLU A 72 13.24 9.28 -27.29
C GLU A 72 13.62 10.39 -26.30
N ASN A 73 13.03 11.58 -26.40
CA ASN A 73 13.30 12.68 -25.47
C ASN A 73 12.79 12.31 -24.06
N LEU A 74 11.53 11.83 -23.99
CA LEU A 74 10.94 11.41 -22.73
C LEU A 74 11.69 10.20 -22.16
N ALA A 75 12.01 9.23 -23.00
CA ALA A 75 12.78 8.05 -22.59
C ALA A 75 14.17 8.45 -22.03
N GLY A 76 14.85 9.42 -22.65
CA GLY A 76 16.11 9.97 -22.20
C GLY A 76 16.01 10.61 -20.79
N LEU A 77 14.97 11.43 -20.58
CA LEU A 77 14.72 12.05 -19.28
C LEU A 77 14.44 11.01 -18.18
N VAL A 78 13.59 10.02 -18.47
CA VAL A 78 13.29 8.95 -17.51
C VAL A 78 14.52 8.12 -17.21
N ARG A 79 15.30 7.70 -18.22
CA ARG A 79 16.54 6.94 -18.02
C ARG A 79 17.54 7.72 -17.15
N LYS A 80 17.72 9.01 -17.41
CA LYS A 80 18.58 9.88 -16.60
C LYS A 80 18.11 9.97 -15.16
N ALA A 81 16.80 10.11 -14.95
CA ALA A 81 16.23 10.14 -13.61
C ALA A 81 16.42 8.82 -12.85
N VAL A 82 16.16 7.67 -13.51
CA VAL A 82 16.33 6.33 -12.92
C VAL A 82 17.80 6.05 -12.57
N ALA A 83 18.73 6.42 -13.45
CA ALA A 83 20.16 6.25 -13.21
C ALA A 83 20.66 7.03 -11.96
N ALA A 84 20.00 8.14 -11.63
CA ALA A 84 20.33 8.96 -10.47
C ALA A 84 19.65 8.52 -9.16
N TRP A 85 18.81 7.47 -9.19
CA TRP A 85 18.15 6.98 -7.98
C TRP A 85 19.14 6.37 -7.00
N THR A 86 18.84 6.55 -5.74
CA THR A 86 19.55 5.87 -4.64
C THR A 86 18.54 5.12 -3.77
N PHE A 87 19.01 4.04 -3.20
CA PHE A 87 18.22 3.14 -2.36
C PHE A 87 18.85 3.01 -0.99
N THR A 88 18.06 2.70 0.02
CA THR A 88 18.60 2.10 1.23
C THR A 88 19.34 0.83 0.84
N PRO A 89 20.59 0.60 1.31
CA PRO A 89 21.35 -0.59 0.99
C PRO A 89 20.50 -1.86 1.15
N PRO A 90 20.28 -2.65 0.08
CA PRO A 90 19.44 -3.82 0.17
C PRO A 90 20.15 -4.93 0.94
N VAL A 91 19.42 -5.54 1.86
CA VAL A 91 19.93 -6.64 2.71
C VAL A 91 19.11 -7.90 2.45
N ILE A 92 19.81 -9.01 2.20
CA ILE A 92 19.23 -10.35 2.07
C ILE A 92 19.94 -11.24 3.09
N ASP A 93 19.17 -11.90 3.95
CA ASP A 93 19.67 -12.76 5.01
C ASP A 93 20.76 -12.10 5.88
N GLY A 94 20.57 -10.81 6.20
CA GLY A 94 21.46 -10.00 7.03
C GLY A 94 22.69 -9.44 6.30
N ASN A 95 22.91 -9.73 5.02
CA ASN A 95 24.06 -9.28 4.26
C ASN A 95 23.68 -8.30 3.16
N PRO A 96 24.48 -7.23 2.93
CA PRO A 96 24.30 -6.36 1.78
C PRO A 96 24.39 -7.15 0.47
N ALA A 97 23.43 -6.95 -0.43
CA ALA A 97 23.31 -7.75 -1.63
C ALA A 97 22.98 -6.91 -2.86
N THR A 98 23.42 -7.38 -4.04
CA THR A 98 22.93 -6.85 -5.31
C THR A 98 21.51 -7.38 -5.55
N VAL A 99 20.56 -6.48 -5.82
CA VAL A 99 19.16 -6.83 -6.05
C VAL A 99 18.73 -6.41 -7.44
N ARG A 100 18.14 -7.34 -8.17
CA ARG A 100 17.42 -7.07 -9.41
C ARG A 100 15.92 -7.07 -9.14
N SER A 101 15.21 -6.09 -9.68
CA SER A 101 13.75 -6.02 -9.58
C SER A 101 13.15 -5.50 -10.88
N LYS A 102 11.95 -5.96 -11.20
CA LYS A 102 11.08 -5.28 -12.15
C LYS A 102 10.55 -4.01 -11.48
N MET A 103 10.19 -3.01 -12.29
CA MET A 103 9.63 -1.76 -11.79
C MET A 103 8.49 -1.29 -12.68
N TRP A 104 7.51 -0.66 -12.04
CA TRP A 104 6.54 0.20 -12.68
C TRP A 104 6.80 1.63 -12.26
N ILE A 105 6.90 2.52 -13.23
CA ILE A 105 7.03 3.95 -13.03
C ILE A 105 5.74 4.59 -13.52
N THR A 106 5.09 5.40 -12.70
CA THR A 106 3.99 6.24 -13.14
C THR A 106 4.53 7.66 -13.32
N LEU A 107 4.39 8.17 -14.53
CA LEU A 107 4.58 9.58 -14.81
C LEU A 107 3.27 10.31 -14.59
N ALA A 108 3.33 11.56 -14.13
CA ALA A 108 2.21 12.47 -14.12
C ALA A 108 2.60 13.76 -14.86
N GLY A 109 1.76 14.17 -15.79
CA GLY A 109 1.87 15.42 -16.52
C GLY A 109 0.79 16.39 -16.05
N ARG A 110 1.18 17.62 -15.75
CA ARG A 110 0.28 18.74 -15.48
C ARG A 110 0.36 19.71 -16.65
N GLU A 111 -0.80 20.13 -17.16
CA GLU A 111 -0.87 21.13 -18.22
C GLU A 111 -0.47 22.49 -17.68
N LEU A 112 0.39 23.17 -18.43
CA LEU A 112 0.84 24.54 -18.21
C LEU A 112 0.52 25.37 -19.46
N ALA A 113 0.60 26.68 -19.35
CA ALA A 113 0.40 27.56 -20.52
C ALA A 113 1.38 27.30 -21.68
N SER A 114 2.57 26.75 -21.38
CA SER A 114 3.65 26.47 -22.34
C SER A 114 3.83 24.98 -22.68
N GLY A 115 2.89 24.10 -22.28
CA GLY A 115 3.00 22.66 -22.53
C GLY A 115 2.72 21.83 -21.26
N TYR A 116 3.49 20.78 -21.03
CA TYR A 116 3.31 19.89 -19.89
C TYR A 116 4.55 19.85 -18.99
N GLU A 117 4.34 19.97 -17.70
CA GLU A 117 5.31 19.60 -16.70
C GLU A 117 5.14 18.12 -16.35
N VAL A 118 6.14 17.31 -16.62
CA VAL A 118 6.11 15.87 -16.35
C VAL A 118 6.99 15.55 -15.14
N ARG A 119 6.45 14.77 -14.22
CA ARG A 119 7.18 14.29 -13.03
C ARG A 119 7.05 12.80 -12.85
N ILE A 120 8.01 12.19 -12.14
CA ILE A 120 7.87 10.84 -11.61
C ILE A 120 6.89 10.91 -10.44
N ASP A 121 5.76 10.28 -10.59
CA ASP A 121 4.66 10.36 -9.67
C ASP A 121 4.64 9.23 -8.65
N ASN A 122 4.98 8.04 -9.12
CA ASN A 122 5.07 6.84 -8.30
C ASN A 122 6.03 5.82 -8.90
N VAL A 123 6.59 4.97 -8.06
CA VAL A 123 7.44 3.85 -8.47
C VAL A 123 7.10 2.63 -7.61
N ASN A 124 6.89 1.51 -8.28
CA ASN A 124 6.66 0.23 -7.63
C ASN A 124 7.71 -0.77 -8.09
N PHE A 125 8.30 -1.49 -7.14
CA PHE A 125 9.21 -2.58 -7.40
C PHE A 125 8.52 -3.91 -7.13
N TYR A 126 8.71 -4.87 -8.02
CA TYR A 126 8.11 -6.19 -7.88
C TYR A 126 8.97 -7.26 -8.53
N ASN A 127 8.89 -8.46 -7.99
CA ASN A 127 9.51 -9.62 -8.60
C ASN A 127 8.38 -10.59 -8.96
N PRO A 128 8.09 -10.76 -10.27
CA PRO A 128 7.15 -11.79 -10.69
C PRO A 128 7.69 -13.16 -10.25
N PRO A 129 6.82 -14.13 -9.95
CA PRO A 129 7.25 -15.51 -9.74
C PRO A 129 8.08 -15.96 -10.94
N ASP A 130 9.25 -16.54 -10.70
CA ASP A 130 10.04 -17.11 -11.78
C ASP A 130 9.36 -18.41 -12.26
N PRO A 131 8.81 -18.45 -13.49
CA PRO A 131 8.14 -19.64 -13.99
C PRO A 131 9.10 -20.85 -14.12
N LYS A 132 10.41 -20.61 -14.19
CA LYS A 132 11.43 -21.67 -14.22
C LYS A 132 11.82 -22.16 -12.83
N ASN A 133 11.43 -21.44 -11.79
CA ASN A 133 11.77 -21.73 -10.40
C ASN A 133 10.50 -21.78 -9.51
N ALA A 134 9.45 -22.38 -10.06
CA ALA A 134 8.17 -22.55 -9.36
C ALA A 134 8.30 -23.36 -8.04
N ALA A 135 9.43 -24.05 -7.85
CA ALA A 135 9.76 -24.78 -6.62
C ALA A 135 10.54 -23.94 -5.59
N ALA A 136 10.96 -22.71 -5.91
CA ALA A 136 11.55 -21.85 -4.89
C ALA A 136 10.49 -21.57 -3.80
N PRO A 137 10.84 -21.73 -2.51
CA PRO A 137 9.89 -21.47 -1.45
C PRO A 137 9.35 -20.06 -1.61
N ASP A 138 8.03 -19.97 -1.78
CA ASP A 138 7.32 -18.71 -1.93
C ASP A 138 7.65 -17.84 -0.71
N LYS A 139 8.20 -16.64 -0.95
CA LYS A 139 8.47 -15.74 0.17
C LYS A 139 7.19 -15.55 0.97
N PRO A 140 7.28 -15.51 2.32
CA PRO A 140 6.11 -15.32 3.16
C PRO A 140 5.34 -14.08 2.70
N ARG A 141 4.06 -14.25 2.42
CA ARG A 141 3.18 -13.17 1.98
C ARG A 141 1.80 -13.29 2.64
N ILE A 142 1.17 -12.18 2.89
CA ILE A 142 -0.22 -12.16 3.34
C ILE A 142 -1.10 -12.69 2.21
N GLN A 143 -1.93 -13.66 2.50
CA GLN A 143 -2.88 -14.24 1.55
C GLN A 143 -4.31 -13.96 1.98
N LEU A 144 -5.07 -13.29 1.13
CA LEU A 144 -6.49 -13.08 1.38
C LEU A 144 -7.24 -14.42 1.31
N THR A 145 -7.88 -14.81 2.39
CA THR A 145 -8.62 -16.09 2.52
C THR A 145 -10.12 -15.89 2.38
N SER A 146 -10.62 -14.70 2.70
CA SER A 146 -12.01 -14.32 2.50
C SER A 146 -12.10 -12.89 1.98
N ILE A 147 -12.65 -12.73 0.80
CA ILE A 147 -12.88 -11.44 0.12
C ILE A 147 -14.36 -11.13 -0.01
N LYS A 148 -15.17 -11.64 0.90
CA LYS A 148 -16.61 -11.37 0.93
C LYS A 148 -16.95 -10.49 2.15
N PRO A 149 -17.85 -9.51 1.98
CA PRO A 149 -18.52 -9.12 0.72
C PRO A 149 -17.56 -8.43 -0.26
N SER A 150 -17.86 -8.51 -1.55
CA SER A 150 -17.20 -7.68 -2.56
C SER A 150 -17.65 -6.23 -2.43
N PRO A 151 -16.79 -5.25 -2.75
CA PRO A 151 -17.19 -3.85 -2.83
C PRO A 151 -18.34 -3.69 -3.83
N LYS A 152 -19.37 -2.94 -3.42
CA LYS A 152 -20.49 -2.64 -4.32
C LYS A 152 -20.08 -1.55 -5.31
N TYR A 153 -20.57 -1.66 -6.53
CA TYR A 153 -20.44 -0.56 -7.49
C TYR A 153 -21.23 0.66 -6.99
N PRO A 154 -20.66 1.86 -7.02
CA PRO A 154 -21.39 3.06 -6.63
C PRO A 154 -22.58 3.32 -7.56
N LYS A 155 -23.61 3.97 -7.05
CA LYS A 155 -24.83 4.29 -7.82
C LYS A 155 -24.59 5.23 -9.01
N TYR A 156 -23.44 5.89 -9.02
CA TYR A 156 -23.02 6.77 -10.11
C TYR A 156 -22.31 5.92 -11.18
N ASN A 157 -22.56 6.22 -12.45
CA ASN A 157 -21.79 5.59 -13.54
C ASN A 157 -20.37 6.19 -13.55
N VAL A 158 -19.47 5.58 -12.77
CA VAL A 158 -18.12 6.09 -12.52
C VAL A 158 -17.09 5.12 -13.09
N ASN A 159 -16.16 5.65 -13.87
CA ASN A 159 -14.94 4.94 -14.21
C ASN A 159 -13.80 5.54 -13.40
N GLY A 160 -13.15 4.72 -12.59
CA GLY A 160 -12.11 5.20 -11.70
C GLY A 160 -11.43 4.09 -10.92
N GLY A 161 -10.48 4.48 -10.10
CA GLY A 161 -9.78 3.58 -9.20
C GLY A 161 -9.58 4.21 -7.82
N ILE A 162 -9.50 3.38 -6.82
CA ILE A 162 -9.10 3.77 -5.48
C ILE A 162 -7.98 2.87 -5.00
N THR A 163 -7.15 3.41 -4.13
CA THR A 163 -6.13 2.63 -3.43
C THR A 163 -6.40 2.70 -1.94
N LEU A 164 -6.50 1.53 -1.32
CA LEU A 164 -6.63 1.40 0.13
C LEU A 164 -5.32 0.86 0.70
N LEU A 165 -4.86 1.47 1.78
CA LEU A 165 -3.87 0.87 2.67
C LEU A 165 -4.63 0.05 3.72
N VAL A 166 -4.19 -1.19 3.95
CA VAL A 166 -4.83 -2.13 4.87
C VAL A 166 -3.78 -2.63 5.84
N ARG A 167 -4.11 -2.63 7.13
CA ARG A 167 -3.33 -3.29 8.16
C ARG A 167 -4.11 -4.49 8.69
N PHE A 168 -3.43 -5.62 8.77
CA PHE A 168 -3.97 -6.85 9.33
C PHE A 168 -3.47 -7.03 10.76
N SER A 169 -4.22 -7.73 11.57
CA SER A 169 -3.76 -8.30 12.84
C SER A 169 -3.01 -9.61 12.59
N PRO A 170 -2.23 -10.11 13.54
CA PRO A 170 -1.52 -11.40 13.40
C PRO A 170 -2.44 -12.60 13.14
N ASP A 171 -3.69 -12.53 13.58
CA ASP A 171 -4.75 -13.54 13.37
C ASP A 171 -5.50 -13.37 12.05
N GLY A 172 -5.08 -12.40 11.22
CA GLY A 172 -5.57 -12.21 9.85
C GLY A 172 -6.86 -11.39 9.73
N GLU A 173 -7.28 -10.72 10.79
CA GLU A 173 -8.37 -9.75 10.71
C GLU A 173 -7.89 -8.42 10.13
N VAL A 174 -8.79 -7.67 9.48
CA VAL A 174 -8.49 -6.29 9.09
C VAL A 174 -8.60 -5.40 10.32
N ALA A 175 -7.45 -4.95 10.83
CA ALA A 175 -7.35 -4.05 11.96
C ALA A 175 -7.67 -2.61 11.57
N ASP A 176 -7.08 -2.14 10.45
CA ASP A 176 -7.28 -0.80 9.95
C ASP A 176 -7.35 -0.76 8.43
N VAL A 177 -8.07 0.22 7.90
CA VAL A 177 -8.13 0.50 6.47
C VAL A 177 -8.30 2.01 6.23
N ALA A 178 -7.50 2.55 5.32
CA ALA A 178 -7.54 3.95 4.92
C ALA A 178 -7.36 4.09 3.41
N ALA A 179 -8.04 5.07 2.80
CA ALA A 179 -7.79 5.39 1.41
C ALA A 179 -6.50 6.22 1.29
N THR A 180 -5.70 5.97 0.27
CA THR A 180 -4.52 6.77 -0.04
C THR A 180 -4.66 7.57 -1.33
N GLN A 181 -5.49 7.09 -2.25
CA GLN A 181 -5.76 7.77 -3.51
C GLN A 181 -7.14 7.38 -4.06
N CYS A 182 -7.75 8.34 -4.75
CA CYS A 182 -8.88 8.11 -5.67
C CYS A 182 -8.57 8.80 -6.99
N SER A 183 -8.79 8.10 -8.10
CA SER A 183 -8.62 8.60 -9.47
C SER A 183 -9.88 8.34 -10.27
N LEU A 184 -10.40 9.35 -10.96
CA LEU A 184 -11.53 9.25 -11.88
C LEU A 184 -11.01 9.37 -13.32
N TYR A 185 -11.38 8.44 -14.19
CA TYR A 185 -10.85 8.32 -15.56
C TYR A 185 -11.71 9.04 -16.59
N PHE A 186 -12.16 10.26 -16.27
CA PHE A 186 -12.92 11.09 -17.22
C PHE A 186 -12.59 12.57 -17.01
N ALA A 187 -12.70 13.34 -18.08
CA ALA A 187 -12.31 14.75 -18.09
C ALA A 187 -13.44 15.72 -17.74
N GLY A 188 -14.67 15.25 -17.51
CA GLY A 188 -15.86 16.10 -17.33
C GLY A 188 -16.39 16.12 -15.90
N GLY A 189 -17.37 16.99 -15.65
CA GLY A 189 -18.10 17.07 -14.39
C GLY A 189 -17.57 18.13 -13.41
N ARG A 190 -18.44 18.52 -12.47
CA ARG A 190 -18.09 19.49 -11.43
C ARG A 190 -17.18 18.85 -10.38
N ALA A 191 -16.31 19.63 -9.76
CA ALA A 191 -15.42 19.17 -8.69
C ALA A 191 -16.18 18.48 -7.55
N THR A 192 -17.34 19.02 -7.16
CA THR A 192 -18.21 18.43 -6.13
C THR A 192 -18.70 17.03 -6.49
N ASP A 193 -19.03 16.78 -7.76
CA ASP A 193 -19.50 15.47 -8.24
C ASP A 193 -18.34 14.46 -8.25
N LYS A 194 -17.14 14.91 -8.62
CA LYS A 194 -15.89 14.11 -8.58
C LYS A 194 -15.56 13.68 -7.14
N VAL A 195 -15.64 14.62 -6.20
CA VAL A 195 -15.42 14.33 -4.77
C VAL A 195 -16.45 13.35 -4.23
N ALA A 196 -17.74 13.55 -4.54
CA ALA A 196 -18.81 12.64 -4.12
C ALA A 196 -18.64 11.23 -4.69
N ALA A 197 -18.22 11.11 -5.96
CA ALA A 197 -17.94 9.83 -6.59
C ALA A 197 -16.78 9.09 -5.89
N CYS A 198 -15.69 9.79 -5.59
CA CYS A 198 -14.56 9.25 -4.83
C CYS A 198 -14.99 8.77 -3.44
N GLN A 199 -15.77 9.58 -2.71
CA GLN A 199 -16.27 9.21 -1.38
C GLN A 199 -17.15 7.94 -1.43
N ALA A 200 -18.00 7.82 -2.45
CA ALA A 200 -18.85 6.64 -2.62
C ALA A 200 -18.03 5.38 -2.89
N MET A 201 -17.02 5.44 -3.78
CA MET A 201 -16.12 4.31 -4.06
C MET A 201 -15.34 3.90 -2.80
N ILE A 202 -14.74 4.86 -2.09
CA ILE A 202 -13.97 4.61 -0.88
C ILE A 202 -14.84 3.99 0.22
N SER A 203 -16.01 4.56 0.47
CA SER A 203 -16.94 4.05 1.48
C SER A 203 -17.36 2.62 1.21
N ASN A 204 -17.72 2.30 -0.04
CA ASN A 204 -18.12 0.96 -0.44
C ASN A 204 -16.98 -0.06 -0.29
N ALA A 205 -15.78 0.28 -0.77
CA ALA A 205 -14.62 -0.60 -0.67
C ALA A 205 -14.17 -0.79 0.78
N THR A 206 -14.06 0.28 1.55
CA THR A 206 -13.67 0.23 2.97
C THR A 206 -14.64 -0.62 3.79
N SER A 207 -15.95 -0.46 3.57
CA SER A 207 -16.98 -1.24 4.25
C SER A 207 -16.91 -2.73 3.93
N ALA A 208 -16.51 -3.08 2.72
CA ALA A 208 -16.31 -4.48 2.31
C ALA A 208 -15.01 -5.04 2.90
N VAL A 209 -13.89 -4.34 2.71
CA VAL A 209 -12.53 -4.78 3.10
C VAL A 209 -12.42 -5.01 4.60
N ARG A 210 -13.08 -4.21 5.43
CA ARG A 210 -13.11 -4.41 6.90
C ARG A 210 -13.63 -5.78 7.35
N LYS A 211 -14.35 -6.50 6.49
CA LYS A 211 -14.90 -7.83 6.76
C LYS A 211 -14.07 -8.96 6.17
N TRP A 212 -13.00 -8.62 5.46
CA TRP A 212 -12.13 -9.59 4.83
C TRP A 212 -11.23 -10.27 5.86
N ARG A 213 -10.67 -11.40 5.46
CA ARG A 213 -9.74 -12.19 6.26
C ARG A 213 -8.53 -12.54 5.42
N ALA A 214 -7.43 -12.73 6.12
CA ALA A 214 -6.17 -13.15 5.51
C ALA A 214 -5.48 -14.20 6.37
N THR A 215 -4.61 -14.98 5.76
CA THR A 215 -3.57 -15.73 6.46
C THR A 215 -2.32 -14.87 6.50
N VAL A 216 -1.79 -14.67 7.70
CA VAL A 216 -0.57 -13.89 7.95
C VAL A 216 0.53 -14.85 8.41
N PRO A 217 1.62 -15.01 7.65
CA PRO A 217 2.78 -15.77 8.09
C PRO A 217 3.41 -15.19 9.37
N ALA A 218 3.85 -16.06 10.27
CA ALA A 218 4.41 -15.65 11.56
C ALA A 218 5.66 -14.75 11.41
N GLU A 219 6.43 -14.95 10.35
CA GLU A 219 7.60 -14.13 10.02
C GLU A 219 7.21 -12.69 9.73
N LEU A 220 6.11 -12.49 8.98
CA LEU A 220 5.60 -11.15 8.65
C LEU A 220 4.96 -10.48 9.86
N ALA A 221 4.35 -11.24 10.76
CA ALA A 221 3.78 -10.70 11.98
C ALA A 221 4.82 -10.02 12.89
N ARG A 222 6.09 -10.41 12.76
CA ARG A 222 7.22 -9.85 13.52
C ARG A 222 8.04 -8.80 12.76
N ALA A 223 7.85 -8.71 11.45
CA ALA A 223 8.61 -7.77 10.61
C ALA A 223 7.98 -6.37 10.63
N PRO A 224 8.78 -5.31 10.67
CA PRO A 224 8.28 -3.95 10.47
C PRO A 224 7.52 -3.83 9.14
N GLY A 225 6.29 -3.30 9.17
CA GLY A 225 5.43 -3.19 7.99
C GLY A 225 4.88 -4.52 7.45
N GLY A 226 5.24 -5.65 8.05
CA GLY A 226 4.84 -6.97 7.57
C GLY A 226 3.35 -7.23 7.60
N LEU A 227 2.60 -6.47 8.40
CA LEU A 227 1.15 -6.57 8.52
C LEU A 227 0.38 -5.62 7.61
N THR A 228 1.06 -4.79 6.83
CA THR A 228 0.43 -3.81 5.95
C THR A 228 0.50 -4.23 4.48
N GLY A 229 -0.53 -3.84 3.75
CA GLY A 229 -0.57 -4.03 2.31
C GLY A 229 -1.45 -2.99 1.63
N THR A 230 -1.24 -2.82 0.35
CA THR A 230 -2.00 -1.90 -0.49
C THR A 230 -2.96 -2.69 -1.38
N LEU A 231 -4.22 -2.27 -1.39
CA LEU A 231 -5.28 -2.85 -2.21
C LEU A 231 -5.78 -1.81 -3.22
N PRO A 232 -5.45 -1.94 -4.51
CA PRO A 232 -6.06 -1.15 -5.56
C PRO A 232 -7.40 -1.77 -5.97
N PHE A 233 -8.39 -0.92 -6.23
CA PHE A 233 -9.68 -1.31 -6.79
C PHE A 233 -9.97 -0.47 -8.03
N GLN A 234 -10.46 -1.11 -9.07
CA GLN A 234 -11.00 -0.44 -10.24
C GLN A 234 -12.52 -0.57 -10.28
N TYR A 235 -13.16 0.51 -10.60
CA TYR A 235 -14.59 0.62 -10.87
C TYR A 235 -14.76 0.97 -12.34
N ILE A 236 -15.24 0.02 -13.13
CA ILE A 236 -15.43 0.17 -14.58
C ILE A 236 -16.92 0.06 -14.86
N GLY A 237 -17.53 1.14 -15.33
CA GLY A 237 -18.91 1.16 -15.77
C GLY A 237 -19.06 0.52 -17.16
N LEU A 238 -20.26 0.05 -17.48
CA LEU A 238 -20.56 -0.66 -18.73
C LEU A 238 -20.17 0.11 -20.00
N GLN A 239 -20.18 1.45 -19.95
CA GLN A 239 -19.86 2.32 -21.09
C GLN A 239 -18.38 2.75 -21.14
N GLY A 240 -17.57 2.38 -20.16
CA GLY A 240 -16.19 2.84 -20.03
C GLY A 240 -15.14 1.74 -20.17
N ALA A 241 -15.56 0.48 -20.32
CA ALA A 241 -14.64 -0.66 -20.32
C ALA A 241 -13.55 -0.55 -21.40
N GLU A 242 -13.90 -0.15 -22.62
CA GLU A 242 -12.96 0.00 -23.72
C GLU A 242 -11.99 1.17 -23.48
N LEU A 243 -12.50 2.32 -23.00
CA LEU A 243 -11.67 3.50 -22.70
C LEU A 243 -10.66 3.20 -21.59
N VAL A 244 -11.06 2.47 -20.54
CA VAL A 244 -10.18 2.11 -19.44
C VAL A 244 -9.16 1.04 -19.88
N ALA A 245 -9.56 0.07 -20.68
CA ALA A 245 -8.69 -0.95 -21.21
C ALA A 245 -7.60 -0.33 -22.10
N ALA A 246 -7.99 0.49 -23.07
CA ALA A 246 -7.05 1.16 -23.98
C ALA A 246 -6.10 2.11 -23.23
N SER A 247 -6.59 2.85 -22.24
CA SER A 247 -5.77 3.81 -21.49
C SER A 247 -4.93 3.18 -20.35
N GLY A 248 -5.09 1.89 -20.09
CA GLY A 248 -4.29 1.16 -19.09
C GLY A 248 -2.99 0.56 -19.62
N GLU A 249 -2.80 0.59 -20.95
CA GLU A 249 -1.60 0.05 -21.60
C GLU A 249 -0.34 0.87 -21.23
N PRO A 250 0.81 0.22 -20.99
CA PRO A 250 2.08 0.92 -20.78
C PRO A 250 2.43 1.82 -21.98
N GLY A 251 2.88 3.04 -21.68
CA GLY A 251 3.23 4.03 -22.70
C GLY A 251 2.06 4.87 -23.22
N GLN A 252 0.86 4.66 -22.73
CA GLN A 252 -0.32 5.44 -23.10
C GLN A 252 -0.66 6.48 -22.04
N TRP A 253 -0.85 7.73 -22.46
CA TRP A 253 -1.32 8.80 -21.59
C TRP A 253 -2.82 8.65 -21.32
N ARG A 254 -3.19 8.78 -20.04
CA ARG A 254 -4.57 8.76 -19.58
C ARG A 254 -4.88 10.01 -18.78
N ARG A 255 -6.00 10.67 -19.08
CA ARG A 255 -6.51 11.76 -18.25
C ARG A 255 -7.18 11.21 -17.01
N GLU A 256 -6.88 11.80 -15.87
CA GLU A 256 -7.54 11.48 -14.61
C GLU A 256 -7.71 12.72 -13.72
N SER A 257 -8.81 12.74 -12.99
CA SER A 257 -9.02 13.64 -11.87
C SER A 257 -8.78 12.84 -10.61
N ARG A 258 -7.79 13.23 -9.82
CA ARG A 258 -7.41 12.46 -8.63
C ARG A 258 -7.38 13.28 -7.38
N THR A 259 -7.63 12.62 -6.26
CA THR A 259 -7.45 13.12 -4.91
C THR A 259 -6.52 12.18 -4.17
N ARG A 260 -5.51 12.74 -3.53
CA ARG A 260 -4.66 12.03 -2.58
C ARG A 260 -5.16 12.28 -1.17
N TYR A 261 -5.08 11.26 -0.34
CA TYR A 261 -5.46 11.34 1.06
C TYR A 261 -4.22 11.28 1.92
N ALA A 262 -4.26 11.98 3.05
CA ALA A 262 -3.18 11.91 4.03
C ALA A 262 -2.96 10.45 4.47
N GLU A 263 -1.72 10.08 4.55
CA GLU A 263 -1.37 8.74 5.02
C GLU A 263 -1.71 8.60 6.51
N PRO A 264 -2.28 7.46 6.91
CA PRO A 264 -2.62 7.26 8.30
C PRO A 264 -1.33 7.14 9.14
N ALA A 265 -1.39 7.64 10.39
CA ALA A 265 -0.24 7.58 11.32
C ALA A 265 0.24 6.15 11.63
N TRP A 266 -0.61 5.15 11.43
CA TRP A 266 -0.24 3.74 11.60
C TRP A 266 0.47 3.13 10.39
N ARG A 267 0.64 3.90 9.32
CA ARG A 267 1.44 3.43 8.19
C ARG A 267 2.87 3.21 8.62
N ASP A 268 3.37 2.03 8.28
CA ASP A 268 4.78 1.70 8.47
C ASP A 268 5.60 2.18 7.27
N ASP A 269 6.80 2.71 7.51
CA ASP A 269 7.72 3.24 6.49
C ASP A 269 8.15 2.18 5.45
N GLY A 270 7.97 0.90 5.77
CA GLY A 270 8.24 -0.22 4.85
C GLY A 270 7.20 -0.43 3.77
N THR A 271 6.01 0.20 3.88
CA THR A 271 4.92 -0.04 2.92
C THR A 271 5.13 0.79 1.66
N GLN A 272 5.18 0.13 0.50
CA GLN A 272 5.26 0.82 -0.80
C GLN A 272 4.01 1.65 -1.06
N ARG A 273 4.21 2.82 -1.65
CA ARG A 273 3.12 3.63 -2.19
C ARG A 273 2.71 3.07 -3.54
N VAL A 274 1.47 2.63 -3.63
CA VAL A 274 0.88 2.15 -4.88
C VAL A 274 -0.22 3.13 -5.28
N GLY A 275 -0.07 3.77 -6.42
CA GLY A 275 -1.13 4.60 -7.00
C GLY A 275 -2.27 3.75 -7.55
N SER A 276 -3.49 4.26 -7.55
CA SER A 276 -4.67 3.57 -8.10
C SER A 276 -4.57 3.34 -9.61
N SER A 277 -3.73 4.13 -10.29
CA SER A 277 -3.45 3.99 -11.72
C SER A 277 -2.46 2.89 -12.07
N ASP A 278 -1.73 2.38 -11.07
CA ASP A 278 -0.58 1.49 -11.32
C ASP A 278 -0.95 0.02 -11.35
N VAL A 279 -2.13 -0.35 -10.83
CA VAL A 279 -2.51 -1.75 -10.66
C VAL A 279 -3.97 -1.97 -11.00
N ALA A 280 -4.20 -2.79 -12.02
CA ALA A 280 -5.54 -3.14 -12.50
C ALA A 280 -6.11 -4.43 -11.89
N ASP A 281 -5.30 -5.21 -11.17
CA ASP A 281 -5.63 -6.61 -10.85
C ASP A 281 -6.31 -6.83 -9.48
N GLY A 282 -6.47 -5.78 -8.68
CA GLY A 282 -7.08 -5.89 -7.34
C GLY A 282 -6.30 -6.76 -6.34
N ALA A 283 -5.07 -7.14 -6.68
CA ALA A 283 -4.25 -7.98 -5.80
C ALA A 283 -3.70 -7.18 -4.62
N LEU A 284 -3.66 -7.81 -3.44
CA LEU A 284 -2.99 -7.26 -2.27
C LEU A 284 -1.48 -7.15 -2.54
N ARG A 285 -0.96 -5.95 -2.46
CA ARG A 285 0.47 -5.66 -2.58
C ARG A 285 1.07 -5.48 -1.20
N THR A 286 1.88 -6.42 -0.78
CA THR A 286 2.71 -6.32 0.42
C THR A 286 4.13 -5.93 0.05
N ALA A 287 4.92 -5.44 1.01
CA ALA A 287 6.33 -5.14 0.80
C ALA A 287 7.12 -6.43 0.45
N SER A 288 7.13 -6.80 -0.83
CA SER A 288 7.72 -8.06 -1.32
C SER A 288 9.15 -7.91 -1.83
N THR A 289 9.69 -6.70 -1.83
CA THR A 289 11.05 -6.41 -2.32
C THR A 289 11.88 -5.75 -1.23
N PRO A 290 13.18 -6.08 -1.11
CA PRO A 290 14.08 -5.38 -0.20
C PRO A 290 14.45 -3.96 -0.69
N LEU A 291 14.02 -3.57 -1.90
CA LEU A 291 14.34 -2.27 -2.46
C LEU A 291 13.48 -1.18 -1.82
N ARG A 292 14.14 -0.20 -1.23
CA ARG A 292 13.53 1.01 -0.66
C ARG A 292 14.17 2.23 -1.32
N LEU A 293 13.42 2.90 -2.18
CA LEU A 293 13.85 4.11 -2.88
C LEU A 293 13.97 5.25 -1.86
N ASN A 294 15.08 5.96 -1.86
CA ASN A 294 15.28 7.10 -0.98
C ASN A 294 14.37 8.27 -1.37
N ALA A 295 14.10 9.15 -0.41
CA ALA A 295 13.29 10.34 -0.62
C ALA A 295 13.88 11.24 -1.73
N GLY A 296 13.01 11.95 -2.45
CA GLY A 296 13.39 12.92 -3.50
C GLY A 296 13.39 12.37 -4.92
N ALA A 297 13.22 11.07 -5.13
CA ALA A 297 13.03 10.49 -6.47
C ALA A 297 11.59 10.69 -6.97
N ILE A 298 10.61 10.59 -6.08
CA ILE A 298 9.19 10.78 -6.37
C ILE A 298 8.84 12.26 -6.25
N GLY A 299 8.01 12.76 -7.18
CA GLY A 299 7.63 14.18 -7.29
C GLY A 299 8.64 15.03 -8.05
N LYS A 300 9.80 14.48 -8.43
CA LYS A 300 10.80 15.20 -9.21
C LYS A 300 10.33 15.42 -10.65
N VAL A 301 10.41 16.66 -11.10
CA VAL A 301 10.17 17.06 -12.49
C VAL A 301 11.31 16.53 -13.36
N LEU A 302 10.98 16.01 -14.55
CA LEU A 302 11.90 15.42 -15.52
C LEU A 302 12.56 16.46 -16.43
#